data_f536ea21eaeebe72e4ee1821a3e6537e
#
_entry.id   f536ea21eaeebe72e4ee1821a3e6537e
#
_cell.length_a   1.000
_cell.length_b   1.000
_cell.length_c   1.000
_cell.angle_alpha   90.00
_cell.angle_beta   90.00
_cell.angle_gamma   90.00
#
_symmetry.space_group_name_H-M   'P 1'
#
loop_
_entity.id
_entity.type
_entity.pdbx_description
1 polymer ?
#
loop_
_entity_poly.entity_id
_entity_poly.type
_entity_poly.pdbx_seq_one_letter_code
_entity_poly.pdbx_strand_id
1 'polypeptide(L)'
;ERKRLLSKCAIITDSDPKDNGDISDRAQKAKDLEKHNLKVCLATHTLEHDLFEQSERNKAIMRDVYRKIHAQTDDLSGDFNVSTLMKKLKSNKDKAEFALQLCDRLETEVAFDVPDYIKDAILFIAPSE
;
A
#
# COMPACT_ATOMS: atom_id res chain seq x y z
N GLU A 1 12.43 20.33 29.28
CA GLU A 1 12.77 19.41 28.13
C GLU A 1 11.54 18.59 27.76
N ARG A 2 10.95 18.84 26.57
CA ARG A 2 9.91 17.96 26.05
C ARG A 2 10.57 16.63 25.66
N LYS A 3 10.30 15.59 26.43
CA LYS A 3 10.71 14.22 26.06
C LYS A 3 10.08 13.89 24.71
N ARG A 4 10.89 13.66 23.68
CA ARG A 4 10.42 13.16 22.40
C ARG A 4 9.93 11.73 22.60
N LEU A 5 8.66 11.47 22.29
CA LEU A 5 8.07 10.15 22.38
C LEU A 5 8.69 9.14 21.37
N LEU A 6 9.19 9.66 20.24
CA LEU A 6 9.80 8.86 19.19
C LEU A 6 11.12 9.49 18.73
N SER A 7 12.13 8.68 18.55
CA SER A 7 13.43 9.10 18.01
C SER A 7 13.40 9.23 16.48
N LYS A 8 12.65 8.36 15.80
CA LYS A 8 12.48 8.34 14.36
C LYS A 8 11.03 8.12 13.97
N CYS A 9 10.62 8.65 12.83
CA CYS A 9 9.30 8.47 12.25
C CYS A 9 9.42 8.24 10.75
N ALA A 10 8.67 7.29 10.20
CA ALA A 10 8.50 7.12 8.76
C ALA A 10 7.03 7.38 8.40
N ILE A 11 6.81 8.13 7.33
CA ILE A 11 5.48 8.37 6.74
C ILE A 11 5.44 7.61 5.42
N ILE A 12 4.42 6.78 5.24
CA ILE A 12 4.10 6.14 3.97
C ILE A 12 2.83 6.80 3.43
N THR A 13 2.87 7.28 2.21
CA THR A 13 1.71 7.90 1.56
C THR A 13 1.72 7.70 0.06
N ASP A 14 0.56 7.81 -0.58
CA ASP A 14 0.42 7.70 -2.02
C ASP A 14 1.08 8.89 -2.72
N SER A 15 1.65 8.66 -3.89
CA SER A 15 2.17 9.74 -4.74
C SER A 15 1.05 10.46 -5.47
N ASP A 16 -0.06 9.76 -5.76
CA ASP A 16 -1.20 10.26 -6.53
C ASP A 16 -0.73 11.08 -7.76
N PRO A 17 -0.02 10.46 -8.72
CA PRO A 17 0.63 11.19 -9.79
C PRO A 17 -0.39 11.98 -10.62
N LYS A 18 -0.01 13.19 -10.98
CA LYS A 18 -0.76 14.06 -11.90
C LYS A 18 -0.60 13.57 -13.34
N ASP A 19 -1.45 14.05 -14.26
CA ASP A 19 -1.40 13.69 -15.68
C ASP A 19 -0.04 13.98 -16.34
N ASN A 20 0.70 14.96 -15.83
CA ASN A 20 2.05 15.32 -16.31
C ASN A 20 3.17 14.45 -15.69
N GLY A 21 2.82 13.49 -14.85
CA GLY A 21 3.77 12.61 -14.17
C GLY A 21 4.36 13.16 -12.86
N ASP A 22 4.06 14.41 -12.47
CA ASP A 22 4.49 14.96 -11.19
C ASP A 22 3.69 14.33 -10.03
N ILE A 23 4.30 14.30 -8.84
CA ILE A 23 3.59 13.88 -7.63
C ILE A 23 2.52 14.92 -7.26
N SER A 24 1.49 14.46 -6.53
CA SER A 24 0.43 15.37 -6.06
C SER A 24 0.97 16.42 -5.07
N ASP A 25 0.25 17.55 -4.95
CA ASP A 25 0.62 18.61 -3.99
C ASP A 25 0.60 18.08 -2.55
N ARG A 26 -0.26 17.09 -2.25
CA ARG A 26 -0.29 16.40 -0.96
C ARG A 26 0.99 15.61 -0.71
N ALA A 27 1.44 14.85 -1.70
CA ALA A 27 2.67 14.08 -1.62
C ALA A 27 3.90 15.00 -1.52
N GLN A 28 3.92 16.11 -2.26
CA GLN A 28 4.99 17.11 -2.17
C GLN A 28 5.05 17.73 -0.77
N LYS A 29 3.92 18.15 -0.21
CA LYS A 29 3.87 18.67 1.17
C LYS A 29 4.36 17.66 2.20
N ALA A 30 4.06 16.37 2.00
CA ALA A 30 4.61 15.32 2.86
C ALA A 30 6.14 15.23 2.73
N LYS A 31 6.67 15.24 1.49
CA LYS A 31 8.11 15.24 1.22
C LYS A 31 8.82 16.43 1.87
N ASP A 32 8.23 17.61 1.86
CA ASP A 32 8.80 18.83 2.46
C ASP A 32 8.95 18.73 3.99
N LEU A 33 8.30 17.74 4.62
CA LEU A 33 8.46 17.46 6.07
C LEU A 33 9.70 16.61 6.38
N GLU A 34 10.41 16.07 5.39
CA GLU A 34 11.59 15.22 5.63
C GLU A 34 12.66 15.93 6.46
N LYS A 35 13.19 15.21 7.42
CA LYS A 35 14.26 15.63 8.33
C LYS A 35 15.12 14.41 8.68
N HIS A 36 16.23 14.64 9.41
CA HIS A 36 17.13 13.57 9.86
C HIS A 36 16.42 12.44 10.65
N ASN A 37 15.31 12.75 11.33
CA ASN A 37 14.53 11.80 12.12
C ASN A 37 13.10 11.55 11.58
N LEU A 38 12.78 12.07 10.40
CA LEU A 38 11.51 11.85 9.72
C LEU A 38 11.75 11.58 8.24
N LYS A 39 11.39 10.38 7.79
CA LYS A 39 11.48 9.94 6.41
C LYS A 39 10.09 9.86 5.79
N VAL A 40 9.95 10.29 4.53
CA VAL A 40 8.72 10.15 3.75
C VAL A 40 8.95 9.18 2.61
N CYS A 41 8.20 8.08 2.63
CA CYS A 41 8.25 7.03 1.63
C CYS A 41 6.98 7.09 0.79
N LEU A 42 7.13 7.41 -0.50
CA LEU A 42 6.01 7.54 -1.43
C LEU A 42 5.76 6.21 -2.15
N ALA A 43 4.51 5.79 -2.19
CA ALA A 43 4.07 4.76 -3.12
C ALA A 43 4.28 5.25 -4.57
N THR A 44 4.48 4.33 -5.50
CA THR A 44 4.59 4.68 -6.93
C THR A 44 3.25 5.17 -7.47
N HIS A 45 2.16 4.53 -7.05
CA HIS A 45 0.78 4.91 -7.36
C HIS A 45 -0.02 5.02 -6.05
N THR A 46 -0.78 3.99 -5.73
CA THR A 46 -1.44 3.80 -4.43
C THR A 46 -0.91 2.53 -3.77
N LEU A 47 -1.11 2.40 -2.47
CA LEU A 47 -0.67 1.22 -1.73
C LEU A 47 -1.23 -0.07 -2.33
N GLU A 48 -2.52 -0.11 -2.63
CA GLU A 48 -3.18 -1.30 -3.17
C GLU A 48 -2.66 -1.67 -4.56
N HIS A 49 -2.43 -0.66 -5.40
CA HIS A 49 -1.85 -0.85 -6.73
C HIS A 49 -0.44 -1.46 -6.64
N ASP A 50 0.42 -0.85 -5.84
CA ASP A 50 1.82 -1.26 -5.74
C ASP A 50 1.98 -2.63 -5.09
N LEU A 51 1.14 -2.97 -4.09
CA LEU A 51 1.09 -4.31 -3.50
C LEU A 51 0.67 -5.37 -4.53
N PHE A 52 -0.34 -5.06 -5.37
CA PHE A 52 -0.82 -5.99 -6.38
C PHE A 52 0.24 -6.25 -7.46
N GLU A 53 0.89 -5.20 -7.97
CA GLU A 53 1.89 -5.32 -9.04
C GLU A 53 3.26 -5.82 -8.57
N GLN A 54 3.47 -5.94 -7.26
CA GLN A 54 4.77 -6.33 -6.70
C GLN A 54 5.23 -7.72 -7.14
N SER A 55 4.31 -8.68 -7.25
CA SER A 55 4.63 -10.04 -7.69
C SER A 55 3.39 -10.84 -8.11
N GLU A 56 3.59 -11.92 -8.86
CA GLU A 56 2.51 -12.84 -9.23
C GLU A 56 1.87 -13.51 -7.99
N ARG A 57 2.66 -13.71 -6.93
CA ARG A 57 2.16 -14.22 -5.65
C ARG A 57 1.16 -13.25 -5.04
N ASN A 58 1.51 -11.97 -4.96
CA ASN A 58 0.63 -10.93 -4.44
C ASN A 58 -0.65 -10.83 -5.26
N LYS A 59 -0.54 -10.87 -6.60
CA LYS A 59 -1.70 -10.87 -7.50
C LYS A 59 -2.65 -12.03 -7.19
N ALA A 60 -2.12 -13.24 -7.01
CA ALA A 60 -2.91 -14.42 -6.68
C ALA A 60 -3.63 -14.26 -5.33
N ILE A 61 -2.91 -13.86 -4.28
CA ILE A 61 -3.47 -13.66 -2.94
C ILE A 61 -4.56 -12.58 -2.95
N MET A 62 -4.27 -11.41 -3.53
CA MET A 62 -5.22 -10.29 -3.56
C MET A 62 -6.44 -10.59 -4.43
N ARG A 63 -6.28 -11.36 -5.51
CA ARG A 63 -7.40 -11.87 -6.32
C ARG A 63 -8.29 -12.80 -5.52
N ASP A 64 -7.71 -13.72 -4.76
CA ASP A 64 -8.48 -14.65 -3.91
C ASP A 64 -9.25 -13.93 -2.81
N VAL A 65 -8.63 -12.93 -2.17
CA VAL A 65 -9.30 -12.06 -1.19
C VAL A 65 -10.47 -11.32 -1.83
N TYR A 66 -10.26 -10.73 -3.01
CA TYR A 66 -11.33 -10.05 -3.74
C TYR A 66 -12.50 -10.99 -4.05
N ARG A 67 -12.22 -12.21 -4.54
CA ARG A 67 -13.23 -13.23 -4.83
C ARG A 67 -14.03 -13.64 -3.62
N LYS A 68 -13.39 -13.73 -2.46
CA LYS A 68 -14.05 -14.09 -1.20
C LYS A 68 -15.11 -13.05 -0.79
N ILE A 69 -14.81 -11.77 -1.03
CA ILE A 69 -15.72 -10.66 -0.73
C ILE A 69 -16.85 -10.57 -1.76
N HIS A 70 -16.54 -10.83 -3.03
CA HIS A 70 -17.44 -10.63 -4.17
C HIS A 70 -17.75 -11.95 -4.93
N ALA A 71 -18.09 -13.00 -4.19
CA ALA A 71 -18.30 -14.35 -4.73
C ALA A 71 -19.35 -14.49 -5.83
N GLN A 72 -20.19 -13.47 -6.06
CA GLN A 72 -21.29 -13.51 -7.03
C GLN A 72 -21.06 -12.65 -8.29
N THR A 73 -19.87 -12.12 -8.50
CA THR A 73 -19.59 -11.30 -9.68
C THR A 73 -18.91 -12.13 -10.77
N ASP A 74 -19.54 -12.22 -11.95
CA ASP A 74 -19.00 -12.89 -13.15
C ASP A 74 -17.72 -12.28 -13.72
N ASP A 75 -17.28 -11.14 -13.19
CA ASP A 75 -16.09 -10.38 -13.63
C ASP A 75 -14.74 -11.07 -13.32
N LEU A 76 -14.78 -12.31 -12.82
CA LEU A 76 -13.60 -13.06 -12.38
C LEU A 76 -13.07 -14.06 -13.40
N SER A 77 -13.76 -14.19 -14.53
CA SER A 77 -13.45 -15.16 -15.61
C SER A 77 -12.57 -14.54 -16.67
N GLY A 78 -11.53 -13.87 -16.40
CA GLY A 78 -10.68 -13.29 -17.41
C GLY A 78 -9.53 -12.49 -16.78
N ASP A 79 -9.10 -11.48 -17.43
CA ASP A 79 -7.96 -10.64 -17.08
C ASP A 79 -8.19 -9.80 -15.83
N PHE A 80 -8.28 -10.44 -14.64
CA PHE A 80 -8.28 -9.72 -13.38
C PHE A 80 -6.91 -9.05 -13.19
N ASN A 81 -6.82 -7.79 -13.52
CA ASN A 81 -5.64 -6.98 -13.44
C ASN A 81 -5.80 -5.83 -12.42
N VAL A 82 -4.74 -5.05 -12.23
CA VAL A 82 -4.72 -3.94 -11.29
C VAL A 82 -5.81 -2.91 -11.59
N SER A 83 -6.10 -2.64 -12.86
CA SER A 83 -7.17 -1.70 -13.25
C SER A 83 -8.55 -2.19 -12.80
N THR A 84 -8.80 -3.49 -12.92
CA THR A 84 -10.04 -4.12 -12.45
C THR A 84 -10.15 -4.00 -10.93
N LEU A 85 -9.10 -4.35 -10.20
CA LEU A 85 -9.04 -4.21 -8.75
C LEU A 85 -9.32 -2.76 -8.32
N MET A 86 -8.61 -1.79 -8.90
CA MET A 86 -8.74 -0.38 -8.53
C MET A 86 -10.12 0.20 -8.85
N LYS A 87 -10.76 -0.24 -9.94
CA LYS A 87 -12.15 0.14 -10.26
C LYS A 87 -13.14 -0.36 -9.22
N LYS A 88 -12.90 -1.52 -8.64
CA LYS A 88 -13.79 -2.12 -7.62
C LYS A 88 -13.54 -1.54 -6.23
N LEU A 89 -12.31 -1.17 -5.89
CA LEU A 89 -11.96 -0.55 -4.60
C LEU A 89 -12.18 0.99 -4.60
N LYS A 90 -13.30 1.46 -5.15
CA LYS A 90 -13.57 2.90 -5.26
C LYS A 90 -14.07 3.53 -3.97
N SER A 91 -14.88 2.83 -3.20
CA SER A 91 -15.43 3.37 -1.96
C SER A 91 -14.52 3.10 -0.77
N ASN A 92 -14.56 3.97 0.23
CA ASN A 92 -13.83 3.75 1.48
C ASN A 92 -14.27 2.46 2.20
N LYS A 93 -15.55 2.08 2.05
CA LYS A 93 -16.08 0.84 2.61
C LYS A 93 -15.44 -0.37 1.95
N ASP A 94 -15.38 -0.40 0.62
CA ASP A 94 -14.78 -1.51 -0.14
C ASP A 94 -13.29 -1.65 0.17
N LYS A 95 -12.57 -0.53 0.26
CA LYS A 95 -11.17 -0.51 0.65
C LYS A 95 -10.94 -1.07 2.05
N ALA A 96 -11.76 -0.65 3.01
CA ALA A 96 -11.65 -1.10 4.40
C ALA A 96 -11.93 -2.60 4.53
N GLU A 97 -12.98 -3.09 3.89
CA GLU A 97 -13.32 -4.51 3.89
C GLU A 97 -12.23 -5.35 3.23
N PHE A 98 -11.74 -4.92 2.07
CA PHE A 98 -10.64 -5.58 1.37
C PHE A 98 -9.36 -5.62 2.23
N ALA A 99 -8.99 -4.49 2.85
CA ALA A 99 -7.81 -4.41 3.70
C ALA A 99 -7.91 -5.36 4.91
N LEU A 100 -9.07 -5.43 5.56
CA LEU A 100 -9.32 -6.33 6.68
C LEU A 100 -9.16 -7.80 6.26
N GLN A 101 -9.82 -8.21 5.17
CA GLN A 101 -9.74 -9.57 4.65
C GLN A 101 -8.34 -9.93 4.15
N LEU A 102 -7.60 -8.96 3.61
CA LEU A 102 -6.20 -9.16 3.23
C LEU A 102 -5.33 -9.38 4.48
N CYS A 103 -5.51 -8.58 5.53
CA CYS A 103 -4.80 -8.78 6.80
C CYS A 103 -5.05 -10.18 7.38
N ASP A 104 -6.31 -10.61 7.46
CA ASP A 104 -6.67 -11.95 7.94
C ASP A 104 -6.01 -13.05 7.10
N ARG A 105 -5.95 -12.86 5.78
CA ARG A 105 -5.30 -13.79 4.86
C ARG A 105 -3.79 -13.86 5.11
N LEU A 106 -3.15 -12.72 5.31
CA LEU A 106 -1.70 -12.64 5.52
C LEU A 106 -1.24 -13.21 6.86
N GLU A 107 -2.09 -13.28 7.86
CA GLU A 107 -1.78 -13.98 9.13
C GLU A 107 -1.51 -15.47 8.92
N THR A 108 -2.08 -16.06 7.86
CA THR A 108 -1.93 -17.49 7.51
C THR A 108 -0.93 -17.75 6.40
N GLU A 109 -0.49 -16.71 5.68
CA GLU A 109 0.46 -16.81 4.57
C GLU A 109 1.90 -16.58 5.05
N VAL A 110 2.78 -17.46 4.61
CA VAL A 110 4.21 -17.38 4.97
C VAL A 110 4.96 -16.34 4.15
N ALA A 111 4.47 -15.98 2.97
CA ALA A 111 5.17 -15.11 2.05
C ALA A 111 4.23 -14.15 1.30
N PHE A 112 4.47 -12.86 1.50
CA PHE A 112 3.87 -11.75 0.75
C PHE A 112 4.97 -10.75 0.43
N ASP A 113 5.05 -10.32 -0.82
CA ASP A 113 6.12 -9.45 -1.26
C ASP A 113 5.79 -7.99 -0.98
N VAL A 114 6.70 -7.32 -0.28
CA VAL A 114 6.50 -5.93 0.17
C VAL A 114 7.28 -4.97 -0.73
N PRO A 115 6.67 -3.89 -1.24
CA PRO A 115 7.36 -2.86 -2.02
C PRO A 115 8.53 -2.24 -1.27
N ASP A 116 9.56 -1.81 -2.00
CA ASP A 116 10.81 -1.31 -1.40
C ASP A 116 10.60 -0.07 -0.54
N TYR A 117 9.70 0.84 -0.91
CA TYR A 117 9.42 2.03 -0.11
C TYR A 117 8.85 1.70 1.30
N ILE A 118 8.12 0.58 1.43
CA ILE A 118 7.64 0.08 2.72
C ILE A 118 8.79 -0.54 3.51
N LYS A 119 9.65 -1.35 2.85
CA LYS A 119 10.87 -1.90 3.48
C LYS A 119 11.77 -0.78 4.00
N ASP A 120 11.97 0.24 3.18
CA ASP A 120 12.76 1.42 3.53
C ASP A 120 12.21 2.15 4.76
N ALA A 121 10.88 2.29 4.85
CA ALA A 121 10.23 2.90 5.99
C ALA A 121 10.47 2.09 7.27
N ILE A 122 10.33 0.77 7.19
CA ILE A 122 10.55 -0.15 8.31
C ILE A 122 12.01 -0.11 8.75
N LEU A 123 12.96 -0.20 7.81
CA LEU A 123 14.39 -0.16 8.12
C LEU A 123 14.82 1.17 8.72
N PHE A 124 14.20 2.27 8.32
CA PHE A 124 14.50 3.59 8.87
C PHE A 124 14.14 3.71 10.36
N ILE A 125 13.03 3.11 10.78
CA ILE A 125 12.57 3.16 12.17
C ILE A 125 13.09 2.00 13.02
N ALA A 126 13.58 0.91 12.39
CA ALA A 126 14.14 -0.22 13.10
C ALA A 126 15.33 0.23 13.97
N PRO A 127 15.48 -0.30 15.18
CA PRO A 127 16.66 -0.01 15.99
C PRO A 127 17.90 -0.51 15.25
N SER A 128 18.95 0.34 15.22
CA SER A 128 20.27 -0.10 14.77
C SER A 128 20.76 -1.15 15.77
N GLU A 129 21.10 -2.34 15.27
CA GLU A 129 21.82 -3.34 16.06
C GLU A 129 23.18 -2.81 16.50
#